data_2b390be09885fd87fd0e2e4a2f7436c8
#
_entry.id   2b390be09885fd87fd0e2e4a2f7436c8
#
_cell.length_a   1.000
_cell.length_b   1.000
_cell.length_c   1.000
_cell.angle_alpha   90.00
_cell.angle_beta   90.00
_cell.angle_gamma   90.00
#
_symmetry.space_group_name_H-M   'P 1'
#
loop_
_entity.id
_entity.type
_entity.pdbx_description
1 polymer ?
#
loop_
_entity_poly.entity_id
_entity_poly.type
_entity_poly.pdbx_seq_one_letter_code
_entity_poly.pdbx_strand_id
1 'polypeptide(L)'
;MILVPQIQHPTATEYFFAEGCFITEWWNSTADTAVSVARARVEPGVTTRWHRLWGVTERYLILEGRGRVEIGEGPAEDVGPGAVVLIPPGIRQRITNTGKADLIFLALCTPRFTRTIYQDLESEGWPEQGHDAQL
;
A
#
# COMPACT_ATOMS: atom_id res chain seq x y z
N MET A 1 7.49 -25.59 4.87
CA MET A 1 8.66 -24.81 5.29
C MET A 1 8.52 -24.44 6.75
N ILE A 2 9.61 -24.55 7.48
CA ILE A 2 9.64 -24.21 8.90
C ILE A 2 10.13 -22.78 9.04
N LEU A 3 9.33 -21.94 9.70
CA LEU A 3 9.74 -20.58 9.99
C LEU A 3 10.68 -20.58 11.18
N VAL A 4 11.71 -19.77 11.10
CA VAL A 4 12.62 -19.55 12.24
C VAL A 4 12.50 -18.09 12.65
N PRO A 5 12.72 -17.80 13.96
CA PRO A 5 12.66 -16.41 14.41
C PRO A 5 13.71 -15.56 13.69
N GLN A 6 13.28 -14.38 13.24
CA GLN A 6 14.16 -13.46 12.54
C GLN A 6 13.82 -12.04 12.97
N ILE A 7 14.81 -11.16 12.91
CA ILE A 7 14.63 -9.75 13.16
C ILE A 7 15.23 -9.02 11.97
N GLN A 8 14.44 -8.13 11.39
CA GLN A 8 14.93 -7.26 10.32
C GLN A 8 14.83 -5.82 10.78
N HIS A 9 15.94 -5.12 10.72
CA HIS A 9 16.00 -3.70 11.06
C HIS A 9 15.72 -2.88 9.79
N PRO A 10 15.26 -1.63 9.94
CA PRO A 10 14.86 -0.81 8.77
C PRO A 10 16.10 -0.29 8.03
N THR A 11 16.74 -1.16 7.27
CA THR A 11 17.96 -0.83 6.54
C THR A 11 17.72 -0.64 5.04
N ALA A 12 16.52 -0.96 4.55
CA ALA A 12 16.22 -0.85 3.14
C ALA A 12 16.12 0.63 2.73
N THR A 13 16.46 0.91 1.47
CA THR A 13 16.40 2.26 0.93
C THR A 13 14.97 2.60 0.51
N GLU A 14 14.54 3.81 0.84
CA GLU A 14 13.27 4.31 0.37
C GLU A 14 13.32 4.54 -1.14
N TYR A 15 12.26 4.17 -1.84
CA TYR A 15 12.16 4.38 -3.29
C TYR A 15 10.79 4.92 -3.65
N PHE A 16 10.73 5.65 -4.77
CA PHE A 16 9.45 6.15 -5.28
C PHE A 16 8.71 5.03 -5.99
N PHE A 17 7.46 4.82 -5.61
CA PHE A 17 6.59 3.84 -6.25
C PHE A 17 5.62 4.59 -7.16
N ALA A 18 5.37 4.02 -8.34
CA ALA A 18 4.59 4.68 -9.37
C ALA A 18 3.16 5.06 -8.96
N GLU A 19 2.67 4.48 -7.88
CA GLU A 19 1.35 4.86 -7.37
C GLU A 19 1.33 6.28 -6.78
N GLY A 20 2.49 6.89 -6.53
CA GLY A 20 2.58 8.26 -6.06
C GLY A 20 3.05 8.40 -4.62
N CYS A 21 3.70 7.40 -4.08
CA CYS A 21 4.22 7.42 -2.72
C CYS A 21 5.63 6.86 -2.66
N PHE A 22 6.28 7.07 -1.52
CA PHE A 22 7.62 6.55 -1.27
C PHE A 22 7.51 5.34 -0.35
N ILE A 23 8.19 4.26 -0.70
CA ILE A 23 8.08 2.98 -0.02
C ILE A 23 9.42 2.59 0.58
N THR A 24 9.39 2.11 1.81
CA THR A 24 10.52 1.42 2.43
C THR A 24 10.02 0.04 2.81
N GLU A 25 10.60 -1.00 2.25
CA GLU A 25 10.22 -2.37 2.56
C GLU A 25 10.75 -2.73 3.94
N TRP A 26 9.85 -3.01 4.86
CA TRP A 26 10.24 -3.42 6.20
C TRP A 26 10.29 -4.93 6.33
N TRP A 27 9.38 -5.63 5.68
CA TRP A 27 9.37 -7.09 5.70
C TRP A 27 8.63 -7.61 4.48
N ASN A 28 9.32 -8.32 3.62
CA ASN A 28 8.68 -8.99 2.49
C ASN A 28 9.59 -10.12 2.03
N SER A 29 9.40 -11.29 2.61
CA SER A 29 10.30 -12.43 2.43
C SER A 29 9.57 -13.59 1.77
N THR A 30 10.26 -14.27 0.86
CA THR A 30 9.73 -15.50 0.28
C THR A 30 9.67 -16.62 1.33
N ALA A 31 10.39 -16.48 2.44
CA ALA A 31 10.33 -17.42 3.54
C ALA A 31 9.09 -17.21 4.43
N ASP A 32 8.45 -16.07 4.32
CA ASP A 32 7.24 -15.77 5.06
C ASP A 32 6.17 -15.30 4.08
N THR A 33 5.42 -16.23 3.55
CA THR A 33 4.41 -15.91 2.52
C THR A 33 3.14 -15.32 3.12
N ALA A 34 2.99 -15.33 4.44
CA ALA A 34 1.75 -14.95 5.09
C ALA A 34 1.54 -13.44 5.15
N VAL A 35 2.62 -12.65 5.22
CA VAL A 35 2.48 -11.21 5.43
C VAL A 35 3.67 -10.45 4.86
N SER A 36 3.42 -9.21 4.44
CA SER A 36 4.48 -8.25 4.19
C SER A 36 4.14 -6.94 4.90
N VAL A 37 5.18 -6.16 5.20
CA VAL A 37 5.05 -4.88 5.87
C VAL A 37 5.90 -3.86 5.13
N ALA A 38 5.28 -2.79 4.66
CA ALA A 38 5.97 -1.70 4.00
C ALA A 38 5.61 -0.39 4.69
N ARG A 39 6.59 0.50 4.82
CA ARG A 39 6.34 1.85 5.28
C ARG A 39 6.09 2.71 4.04
N ALA A 40 4.97 3.43 4.05
CA ALA A 40 4.60 4.31 2.95
C ALA A 40 4.63 5.77 3.42
N ARG A 41 5.13 6.65 2.58
CA ARG A 41 5.19 8.08 2.85
C ARG A 41 4.57 8.82 1.66
N VAL A 42 3.57 9.65 1.96
CA VAL A 42 2.86 10.45 0.96
C VAL A 42 3.09 11.91 1.28
N GLU A 43 3.59 12.67 0.32
CA GLU A 43 3.88 14.08 0.52
C GLU A 43 2.60 14.89 0.59
N PRO A 44 2.64 16.08 1.23
CA PRO A 44 1.44 16.92 1.37
C PRO A 44 0.79 17.23 0.03
N GLY A 45 -0.53 17.11 -0.02
CA GLY A 45 -1.31 17.41 -1.20
C GLY A 45 -1.35 16.33 -2.25
N VAL A 46 -0.58 15.26 -2.07
CA VAL A 46 -0.53 14.18 -3.06
C VAL A 46 -1.66 13.20 -2.80
N THR A 47 -2.28 12.74 -3.88
CA THR A 47 -3.24 11.65 -3.87
C THR A 47 -2.59 10.49 -4.64
N THR A 48 -2.55 9.31 -4.03
CA THR A 48 -2.04 8.14 -4.72
C THR A 48 -2.99 7.75 -5.84
N ARG A 49 -2.50 6.98 -6.79
CA ARG A 49 -3.32 6.60 -7.94
C ARG A 49 -4.36 5.57 -7.51
N TRP A 50 -5.54 5.61 -8.15
CA TRP A 50 -6.50 4.52 -8.00
C TRP A 50 -5.84 3.21 -8.40
N HIS A 51 -5.89 2.25 -7.51
CA HIS A 51 -5.30 0.93 -7.74
C HIS A 51 -6.03 -0.12 -6.92
N ARG A 52 -5.74 -1.37 -7.19
CA ARG A 52 -6.27 -2.48 -6.39
C ARG A 52 -5.26 -3.61 -6.36
N LEU A 53 -5.39 -4.46 -5.37
CA LEU A 53 -4.54 -5.63 -5.21
C LEU A 53 -5.38 -6.88 -5.38
N TRP A 54 -4.91 -7.79 -6.20
CA TRP A 54 -5.63 -9.03 -6.47
C TRP A 54 -5.22 -10.11 -5.46
N GLY A 55 -6.21 -10.75 -4.82
CA GLY A 55 -5.96 -11.87 -3.92
C GLY A 55 -5.26 -11.54 -2.62
N VAL A 56 -5.14 -10.27 -2.29
CA VAL A 56 -4.41 -9.80 -1.12
C VAL A 56 -5.30 -8.85 -0.35
N THR A 57 -5.37 -9.04 0.97
CA THR A 57 -6.01 -8.09 1.88
C THR A 57 -4.94 -7.12 2.35
N GLU A 58 -5.21 -5.83 2.24
CA GLU A 58 -4.27 -4.80 2.70
C GLU A 58 -4.86 -4.05 3.88
N ARG A 59 -4.01 -3.68 4.84
CA ARG A 59 -4.41 -2.79 5.93
C ARG A 59 -3.41 -1.66 6.00
N TYR A 60 -3.92 -0.45 6.13
CA TYR A 60 -3.09 0.70 6.46
C TYR A 60 -3.15 0.92 7.95
N LEU A 61 -2.00 1.05 8.58
CA LEU A 61 -1.92 1.50 9.96
C LEU A 61 -1.28 2.88 9.92
N ILE A 62 -2.08 3.90 10.21
CA ILE A 62 -1.61 5.29 10.10
C ILE A 62 -0.71 5.61 11.29
N LEU A 63 0.50 6.06 11.02
CA LEU A 63 1.48 6.39 12.05
C LEU A 63 1.57 7.87 12.31
N GLU A 64 1.62 8.69 11.23
CA GLU A 64 1.82 10.13 11.35
C GLU A 64 1.05 10.84 10.25
N GLY A 65 0.62 12.05 10.55
CA GLY A 65 -0.01 12.89 9.55
C GLY A 65 -1.51 12.68 9.45
N ARG A 66 -2.11 13.29 8.43
CA ARG A 66 -3.54 13.27 8.19
C ARG A 66 -3.80 12.87 6.74
N GLY A 67 -4.81 12.06 6.54
CA GLY A 67 -5.16 11.63 5.20
C GLY A 67 -6.65 11.47 5.02
N ARG A 68 -7.01 11.20 3.78
CA ARG A 68 -8.37 10.84 3.41
C ARG A 68 -8.30 9.63 2.53
N VAL A 69 -9.01 8.57 2.93
CA VAL A 69 -9.03 7.32 2.17
C VAL A 69 -10.31 7.19 1.39
N GLU A 70 -10.20 6.61 0.22
CA GLU A 70 -11.34 6.28 -0.63
C GLU A 70 -11.21 4.80 -0.98
N ILE A 71 -12.20 4.00 -0.59
CA ILE A 71 -12.20 2.55 -0.73
C ILE A 71 -13.48 2.14 -1.44
N GLY A 72 -13.36 1.52 -2.62
CA GLY A 72 -14.52 1.04 -3.38
C GLY A 72 -15.48 2.16 -3.70
N GLU A 73 -16.75 1.90 -3.50
CA GLU A 73 -17.81 2.88 -3.76
C GLU A 73 -18.23 3.63 -2.49
N GLY A 74 -17.56 3.36 -1.38
CA GLY A 74 -17.92 4.00 -0.12
C GLY A 74 -17.52 5.46 -0.07
N PRO A 75 -17.99 6.19 0.94
CA PRO A 75 -17.63 7.60 1.09
C PRO A 75 -16.16 7.74 1.51
N ALA A 76 -15.55 8.85 1.13
CA ALA A 76 -14.21 9.18 1.59
C ALA A 76 -14.24 9.40 3.10
N GLU A 77 -13.19 8.94 3.79
CA GLU A 77 -13.10 9.09 5.24
C GLU A 77 -11.76 9.69 5.63
N ASP A 78 -11.77 10.58 6.59
CA ASP A 78 -10.56 11.16 7.13
C ASP A 78 -9.92 10.17 8.12
N VAL A 79 -8.59 10.10 8.08
CA VAL A 79 -7.83 9.22 8.95
C VAL A 79 -6.66 9.97 9.56
N GLY A 80 -6.22 9.53 10.73
CA GLY A 80 -5.07 10.09 11.43
C GLY A 80 -4.36 9.00 12.21
N PRO A 81 -3.36 9.37 13.02
CA PRO A 81 -2.54 8.39 13.74
C PRO A 81 -3.38 7.40 14.54
N GLY A 82 -3.06 6.13 14.40
CA GLY A 82 -3.76 5.04 15.07
C GLY A 82 -4.92 4.45 14.29
N ALA A 83 -5.36 5.11 13.21
CA ALA A 83 -6.43 4.54 12.39
C ALA A 83 -5.92 3.31 11.64
N VAL A 84 -6.80 2.31 11.53
CA VAL A 84 -6.53 1.12 10.73
C VAL A 84 -7.57 1.06 9.63
N VAL A 85 -7.10 0.94 8.39
CA VAL A 85 -7.96 0.89 7.21
C VAL A 85 -7.88 -0.51 6.63
N LEU A 86 -9.02 -1.18 6.52
CA LEU A 86 -9.08 -2.52 5.94
C LEU A 86 -9.51 -2.41 4.48
N ILE A 87 -8.72 -2.99 3.60
CA ILE A 87 -8.99 -2.98 2.16
C ILE A 87 -9.06 -4.42 1.69
N PRO A 88 -10.27 -4.92 1.38
CA PRO A 88 -10.42 -6.30 0.90
C PRO A 88 -9.78 -6.51 -0.47
N PRO A 89 -9.50 -7.77 -0.83
CA PRO A 89 -8.92 -8.07 -2.15
C PRO A 89 -9.79 -7.55 -3.28
N GLY A 90 -9.15 -7.00 -4.31
CA GLY A 90 -9.82 -6.57 -5.53
C GLY A 90 -10.57 -5.25 -5.42
N ILE A 91 -10.60 -4.63 -4.26
CA ILE A 91 -11.32 -3.37 -4.06
C ILE A 91 -10.38 -2.21 -4.38
N ARG A 92 -10.86 -1.27 -5.19
CA ARG A 92 -10.05 -0.10 -5.56
C ARG A 92 -9.84 0.80 -4.36
N GLN A 93 -8.70 1.46 -4.35
CA GLN A 93 -8.29 2.28 -3.22
C GLN A 93 -7.39 3.41 -3.65
N ARG A 94 -7.39 4.49 -2.87
CA ARG A 94 -6.38 5.54 -2.94
C ARG A 94 -6.42 6.34 -1.65
N ILE A 95 -5.36 7.07 -1.37
CA ILE A 95 -5.26 7.91 -0.18
C ILE A 95 -4.69 9.26 -0.56
N THR A 96 -5.19 10.31 0.09
CA THR A 96 -4.73 11.69 -0.10
C THR A 96 -4.11 12.17 1.19
N ASN A 97 -2.96 12.81 1.11
CA ASN A 97 -2.40 13.52 2.26
C ASN A 97 -3.08 14.88 2.34
N THR A 98 -3.92 15.06 3.35
CA THR A 98 -4.68 16.30 3.55
C THR A 98 -4.03 17.23 4.57
N GLY A 99 -2.89 16.83 5.11
CA GLY A 99 -2.16 17.62 6.10
C GLY A 99 -1.07 18.48 5.49
N LYS A 100 -0.25 19.07 6.35
CA LYS A 100 0.86 19.92 5.96
C LYS A 100 2.22 19.24 6.09
N ALA A 101 2.26 18.08 6.70
CA ALA A 101 3.44 17.27 6.86
C ALA A 101 3.24 15.94 6.14
N ASP A 102 4.29 15.15 6.05
CA ASP A 102 4.18 13.83 5.41
C ASP A 102 3.17 12.96 6.12
N LEU A 103 2.42 12.22 5.33
CA LEU A 103 1.53 11.18 5.81
C LEU A 103 2.32 9.88 5.77
N ILE A 104 2.43 9.21 6.91
CA ILE A 104 3.21 7.99 7.03
C ILE A 104 2.34 6.88 7.58
N PHE A 105 2.34 5.75 6.90
CA PHE A 105 1.55 4.61 7.35
C PHE A 105 2.27 3.32 6.98
N LEU A 106 1.89 2.25 7.66
CA LEU A 106 2.33 0.91 7.30
C LEU A 106 1.27 0.26 6.44
N ALA A 107 1.72 -0.41 5.39
CA ALA A 107 0.87 -1.23 4.55
C ALA A 107 1.19 -2.69 4.87
N LEU A 108 0.21 -3.38 5.44
CA LEU A 108 0.34 -4.79 5.80
C LEU A 108 -0.50 -5.61 4.83
N CYS A 109 0.15 -6.48 4.09
CA CYS A 109 -0.52 -7.31 3.09
C CYS A 109 -0.51 -8.78 3.51
N THR A 110 -1.66 -9.42 3.37
CA THR A 110 -1.81 -10.85 3.64
C THR A 110 -2.56 -11.49 2.49
N PRO A 111 -1.93 -12.43 1.78
CA PRO A 111 -0.52 -12.82 1.85
C PRO A 111 0.42 -11.68 1.44
N ARG A 112 1.71 -11.97 1.40
CA ARG A 112 2.72 -10.95 1.10
C ARG A 112 2.48 -10.30 -0.25
N PHE A 113 2.84 -9.02 -0.34
CA PHE A 113 2.75 -8.26 -1.58
C PHE A 113 3.78 -8.75 -2.59
N THR A 114 3.35 -8.88 -3.84
CA THR A 114 4.24 -9.04 -5.00
C THR A 114 3.75 -8.11 -6.08
N ARG A 115 4.63 -7.70 -6.99
CA ARG A 115 4.23 -6.75 -8.02
C ARG A 115 3.16 -7.29 -8.95
N THR A 116 3.09 -8.59 -9.12
CA THR A 116 2.12 -9.18 -10.04
C THR A 116 0.67 -9.00 -9.60
N ILE A 117 0.42 -8.72 -8.31
CA ILE A 117 -0.94 -8.57 -7.81
C ILE A 117 -1.42 -7.11 -7.86
N TYR A 118 -0.56 -6.17 -8.18
CA TYR A 118 -0.88 -4.74 -8.23
C TYR A 118 -1.46 -4.36 -9.57
N GLN A 119 -2.59 -3.65 -9.56
CA GLN A 119 -3.21 -3.13 -10.79
C GLN A 119 -3.45 -1.63 -10.66
N ASP A 120 -2.79 -0.85 -11.52
CA ASP A 120 -3.04 0.58 -11.66
C ASP A 120 -4.34 0.76 -12.46
N LEU A 121 -5.26 1.58 -11.95
CA LEU A 121 -6.55 1.79 -12.57
C LEU A 121 -6.64 3.12 -13.31
N GLU A 122 -5.55 3.90 -13.37
CA GLU A 122 -5.54 5.21 -14.01
C GLU A 122 -4.73 5.26 -15.29
N SER A 123 -3.94 4.23 -15.57
CA SER A 123 -3.13 4.23 -16.78
C SER A 123 -4.01 4.11 -18.01
N GLU A 124 -3.70 4.93 -19.02
CA GLU A 124 -4.39 4.86 -20.29
C GLU A 124 -4.16 3.50 -20.93
N GLY A 125 -5.22 2.93 -21.48
CA GLY A 125 -5.13 1.61 -22.06
C GLY A 125 -5.28 0.48 -21.06
N TRP A 126 -5.32 0.80 -19.80
CA TRP A 126 -5.59 -0.15 -18.75
C TRP A 126 -7.11 -0.34 -18.67
N PRO A 127 -7.66 -1.47 -18.42
CA PRO A 127 -7.08 -2.75 -18.06
C PRO A 127 -6.91 -3.73 -19.22
N GLU A 128 -7.16 -3.32 -20.43
CA GLU A 128 -7.00 -4.21 -21.57
C GLU A 128 -5.55 -4.54 -21.87
N GLN A 129 -4.65 -3.82 -21.26
CA GLN A 129 -3.25 -4.14 -21.29
C GLN A 129 -2.99 -5.35 -20.42
N GLY A 130 -2.26 -6.22 -20.77
CA GLY A 130 -1.95 -7.34 -19.91
C GLY A 130 -1.41 -6.88 -18.55
N HIS A 131 -2.29 -6.37 -17.76
CA HIS A 131 -1.97 -5.84 -16.44
C HIS A 131 -1.15 -6.80 -15.61
N ASP A 132 -1.30 -8.04 -15.89
CA ASP A 132 -0.57 -9.09 -15.24
C ASP A 132 0.88 -9.11 -15.63
N ALA A 133 1.22 -8.65 -16.79
CA ALA A 133 2.56 -8.80 -17.33
C ALA A 133 3.50 -7.73 -16.84
N GLN A 134 2.99 -6.59 -16.44
CA GLN A 134 3.82 -5.44 -16.10
C GLN A 134 4.27 -5.43 -14.67
N LEU A 135 3.71 -6.29 -13.87
CA LEU A 135 3.95 -6.19 -12.44
C LEU A 135 4.79 -7.31 -11.86
#